data_4e241c2cdc61eb720fbfdee4f2718d24
#
_entry.id   4e241c2cdc61eb720fbfdee4f2718d24
#
_cell.length_a   1.000
_cell.length_b   1.000
_cell.length_c   1.000
_cell.angle_alpha   90.00
_cell.angle_beta   90.00
_cell.angle_gamma   90.00
#
_symmetry.space_group_name_H-M   'P 1'
#
loop_
_entity.id
_entity.type
_entity.pdbx_description
1 polymer ?
#
loop_
_entity_poly.entity_id
_entity_poly.type
_entity_poly.pdbx_seq_one_letter_code
_entity_poly.pdbx_strand_id
1 'polypeptide(L)'
;MNNAVICDAVRTPFGRYGGSLSSIRTDDLAAIPIRALMERNSQVDWQAVDDVIFGCANQAGEDNRNVARMAALLAGLPPDVPGTTVNRLCGSSMDAVGIAARAIQSGEADLIIAGGVESMSRAPFVMGKADAPFSRNAEIFDTTIGWRFVNPVIKSRYGIDSMAETAENVAEEFHIARPDQDAFALRTQQRWVNAQAAGFFRSEIIPACISQKKGEPRVFDVDEHPRPDTTLEALAKLKPIVKANGTVTAGNASGINDGSSALLLASEIAAQRYGLTPRVRVLVTAVAGVAPRVMGMGPVPATRKALAKAALPLSKMEVIELNEAFAAQALAVLRELGLPDDADHVNRNGGAIAIGHPLGASGARLVTTATYQLQKLQARYALCTMCIGVGQGIATILERC
;
A
#
# COMPACT_ATOMS: atom_id res chain seq x y z
N MET A 1 2.03 -28.86 -2.92
CA MET A 1 1.69 -27.49 -3.28
C MET A 1 2.96 -26.82 -3.77
N ASN A 2 2.88 -26.06 -4.85
CA ASN A 2 4.02 -25.28 -5.33
C ASN A 2 4.31 -24.14 -4.35
N ASN A 3 5.57 -23.72 -4.27
CA ASN A 3 5.92 -22.52 -3.54
C ASN A 3 5.77 -21.31 -4.45
N ALA A 4 5.13 -20.26 -3.97
CA ALA A 4 5.08 -18.96 -4.63
C ALA A 4 6.22 -18.10 -4.10
N VAL A 5 7.17 -17.75 -4.96
CA VAL A 5 8.35 -16.95 -4.59
C VAL A 5 8.31 -15.59 -5.26
N ILE A 6 8.71 -14.55 -4.53
CA ILE A 6 8.96 -13.21 -5.07
C ILE A 6 10.42 -13.18 -5.51
N CYS A 7 10.63 -12.93 -6.80
CA CYS A 7 11.95 -12.90 -7.42
C CYS A 7 12.49 -11.48 -7.57
N ASP A 8 11.63 -10.52 -7.84
CA ASP A 8 11.98 -9.09 -7.88
C ASP A 8 10.81 -8.23 -7.43
N ALA A 9 11.12 -7.02 -6.95
CA ALA A 9 10.12 -6.09 -6.44
C ALA A 9 10.60 -4.65 -6.60
N VAL A 10 9.76 -3.77 -7.13
CA VAL A 10 10.09 -2.36 -7.37
C VAL A 10 8.90 -1.46 -7.10
N ARG A 11 9.17 -0.18 -6.87
CA ARG A 11 8.16 0.86 -6.77
C ARG A 11 8.65 2.18 -7.35
N THR A 12 7.75 3.03 -7.73
CA THR A 12 8.08 4.44 -7.94
C THR A 12 8.40 5.11 -6.59
N PRO A 13 9.12 6.23 -6.56
CA PRO A 13 9.02 7.12 -5.40
C PRO A 13 7.57 7.52 -5.22
N PHE A 14 7.14 7.79 -3.97
CA PHE A 14 5.78 8.26 -3.71
C PHE A 14 5.74 9.79 -3.75
N GLY A 15 4.84 10.32 -4.60
CA GLY A 15 4.55 11.72 -4.73
C GLY A 15 3.56 12.18 -3.66
N ARG A 16 3.65 13.44 -3.24
CA ARG A 16 2.60 14.10 -2.45
C ARG A 16 1.45 14.53 -3.34
N TYR A 17 0.30 14.79 -2.74
CA TYR A 17 -0.85 15.34 -3.44
C TYR A 17 -0.50 16.64 -4.21
N GLY A 18 -0.84 16.68 -5.48
CA GLY A 18 -0.48 17.79 -6.38
C GLY A 18 1.02 17.97 -6.59
N GLY A 19 1.84 16.98 -6.21
CA GLY A 19 3.29 17.01 -6.32
C GLY A 19 3.84 16.48 -7.64
N SER A 20 5.04 15.91 -7.57
CA SER A 20 5.83 15.53 -8.74
C SER A 20 5.14 14.54 -9.67
N LEU A 21 4.41 13.57 -9.13
CA LEU A 21 3.71 12.55 -9.94
C LEU A 21 2.34 12.98 -10.47
N SER A 22 1.82 14.13 -10.03
CA SER A 22 0.47 14.60 -10.39
C SER A 22 0.25 14.84 -11.90
N SER A 23 1.33 15.03 -12.67
CA SER A 23 1.27 15.18 -14.13
C SER A 23 1.28 13.88 -14.91
N ILE A 24 1.58 12.75 -14.26
CA ILE A 24 1.59 11.42 -14.89
C ILE A 24 0.20 10.81 -14.79
N ARG A 25 -0.35 10.33 -15.90
CA ARG A 25 -1.63 9.60 -15.91
C ARG A 25 -1.53 8.33 -15.04
N THR A 26 -2.63 7.93 -14.43
CA THR A 26 -2.63 6.78 -13.50
C THR A 26 -2.25 5.48 -14.21
N ASP A 27 -2.72 5.25 -15.41
CA ASP A 27 -2.40 4.08 -16.24
C ASP A 27 -0.92 4.06 -16.66
N ASP A 28 -0.34 5.22 -17.04
CA ASP A 28 1.09 5.37 -17.31
C ASP A 28 1.95 5.16 -16.04
N LEU A 29 1.51 5.68 -14.91
CA LEU A 29 2.18 5.49 -13.61
C LEU A 29 2.24 4.00 -13.22
N ALA A 30 1.15 3.26 -13.48
CA ALA A 30 1.08 1.83 -13.25
C ALA A 30 2.05 1.03 -14.15
N ALA A 31 2.31 1.50 -15.37
CA ALA A 31 3.21 0.85 -16.33
C ALA A 31 4.70 0.98 -15.95
N ILE A 32 5.08 2.03 -15.21
CA ILE A 32 6.49 2.29 -14.85
C ILE A 32 7.13 1.10 -14.13
N PRO A 33 6.60 0.60 -13.00
CA PRO A 33 7.23 -0.51 -12.29
C PRO A 33 7.18 -1.84 -13.08
N ILE A 34 6.18 -2.05 -13.94
CA ILE A 34 6.13 -3.25 -14.82
C ILE A 34 7.29 -3.21 -15.81
N ARG A 35 7.49 -2.08 -16.49
CA ARG A 35 8.60 -1.90 -17.42
C ARG A 35 9.95 -2.12 -16.74
N ALA A 36 10.13 -1.58 -15.55
CA ALA A 36 11.37 -1.76 -14.79
C ALA A 36 11.62 -3.23 -14.41
N LEU A 37 10.58 -3.99 -14.06
CA LEU A 37 10.72 -5.44 -13.86
C LEU A 37 11.16 -6.15 -15.14
N MET A 38 10.62 -5.75 -16.30
CA MET A 38 11.01 -6.33 -17.59
C MET A 38 12.47 -6.01 -17.92
N GLU A 39 12.91 -4.79 -17.72
CA GLU A 39 14.29 -4.36 -17.97
C GLU A 39 15.29 -5.05 -17.04
N ARG A 40 14.93 -5.21 -15.74
CA ARG A 40 15.78 -5.86 -14.72
C ARG A 40 15.90 -7.37 -14.90
N ASN A 41 14.92 -7.98 -15.57
CA ASN A 41 14.83 -9.44 -15.76
C ASN A 41 14.71 -9.78 -17.24
N SER A 42 15.65 -9.27 -18.06
CA SER A 42 15.64 -9.39 -19.53
C SER A 42 15.72 -10.83 -20.05
N GLN A 43 16.10 -11.79 -19.21
CA GLN A 43 16.14 -13.23 -19.53
C GLN A 43 14.75 -13.91 -19.48
N VAL A 44 13.73 -13.24 -18.96
CA VAL A 44 12.37 -13.78 -18.86
C VAL A 44 11.69 -13.73 -20.21
N ASP A 45 11.03 -14.82 -20.59
CA ASP A 45 10.07 -14.81 -21.67
C ASP A 45 8.75 -14.17 -21.19
N TRP A 46 8.54 -12.93 -21.54
CA TRP A 46 7.40 -12.15 -21.08
C TRP A 46 6.05 -12.59 -21.68
N GLN A 47 6.05 -13.44 -22.72
CA GLN A 47 4.83 -14.12 -23.20
C GLN A 47 4.35 -15.20 -22.20
N ALA A 48 5.24 -15.72 -21.36
CA ALA A 48 4.93 -16.72 -20.36
C ALA A 48 4.30 -16.16 -19.08
N VAL A 49 4.05 -14.85 -18.98
CA VAL A 49 3.34 -14.26 -17.84
C VAL A 49 1.86 -14.63 -17.92
N ASP A 50 1.39 -15.36 -16.92
CA ASP A 50 0.02 -15.87 -16.86
C ASP A 50 -1.01 -14.78 -16.59
N ASP A 51 -0.66 -13.79 -15.74
CA ASP A 51 -1.55 -12.65 -15.43
C ASP A 51 -0.78 -11.46 -14.86
N VAL A 52 -1.36 -10.27 -15.00
CA VAL A 52 -0.94 -9.04 -14.29
C VAL A 52 -2.06 -8.64 -13.33
N ILE A 53 -1.84 -8.77 -12.02
CA ILE A 53 -2.85 -8.51 -11.00
C ILE A 53 -2.50 -7.24 -10.23
N PHE A 54 -3.24 -6.16 -10.46
CA PHE A 54 -2.97 -4.86 -9.84
C PHE A 54 -4.10 -4.39 -8.95
N GLY A 55 -3.73 -3.89 -7.77
CA GLY A 55 -4.63 -3.19 -6.88
C GLY A 55 -4.85 -1.75 -7.33
N CYS A 56 -6.11 -1.28 -7.31
CA CYS A 56 -6.47 0.12 -7.47
C CYS A 56 -7.78 0.39 -6.74
N ALA A 57 -7.82 1.41 -5.90
CA ALA A 57 -9.00 1.70 -5.09
C ALA A 57 -10.01 2.60 -5.80
N ASN A 58 -9.57 3.60 -6.57
CA ASN A 58 -10.46 4.59 -7.16
C ASN A 58 -11.23 4.03 -8.37
N GLN A 59 -10.59 3.73 -9.46
CA GLN A 59 -11.16 3.24 -10.72
C GLN A 59 -12.21 4.15 -11.39
N ALA A 60 -12.30 5.42 -10.98
CA ALA A 60 -13.28 6.37 -11.51
C ALA A 60 -12.76 7.25 -12.65
N GLY A 61 -11.43 7.35 -12.78
CA GLY A 61 -10.76 8.23 -13.75
C GLY A 61 -9.95 7.47 -14.80
N GLU A 62 -8.69 7.83 -14.94
CA GLU A 62 -7.73 7.22 -15.88
C GLU A 62 -7.36 5.78 -15.50
N ASP A 63 -7.70 5.39 -14.30
CA ASP A 63 -7.60 4.06 -13.71
C ASP A 63 -8.80 3.14 -14.00
N ASN A 64 -9.75 3.59 -14.83
CA ASN A 64 -10.90 2.80 -15.24
C ASN A 64 -10.53 1.71 -16.28
N ARG A 65 -11.49 0.87 -16.63
CA ARG A 65 -11.35 -0.19 -17.65
C ARG A 65 -10.21 -1.15 -17.39
N ASN A 66 -10.05 -1.58 -16.12
CA ASN A 66 -9.01 -2.54 -15.75
C ASN A 66 -7.58 -1.97 -15.93
N VAL A 67 -7.17 -1.12 -15.00
CA VAL A 67 -5.85 -0.45 -15.05
C VAL A 67 -4.68 -1.42 -15.12
N ALA A 68 -4.81 -2.65 -14.58
CA ALA A 68 -3.80 -3.70 -14.71
C ALA A 68 -3.54 -4.06 -16.18
N ARG A 69 -4.61 -4.28 -16.92
CA ARG A 69 -4.50 -4.60 -18.36
C ARG A 69 -3.98 -3.41 -19.16
N MET A 70 -4.44 -2.19 -18.85
CA MET A 70 -3.93 -0.97 -19.48
C MET A 70 -2.43 -0.81 -19.22
N ALA A 71 -2.00 -0.96 -17.98
CA ALA A 71 -0.60 -0.86 -17.59
C ALA A 71 0.29 -1.93 -18.24
N ALA A 72 -0.19 -3.17 -18.35
CA ALA A 72 0.51 -4.26 -19.03
C ALA A 72 0.82 -3.90 -20.50
N LEU A 73 -0.17 -3.42 -21.24
CA LEU A 73 -0.01 -2.98 -22.63
C LEU A 73 0.90 -1.75 -22.77
N LEU A 74 0.73 -0.75 -21.89
CA LEU A 74 1.54 0.47 -21.87
C LEU A 74 3.01 0.18 -21.48
N ALA A 75 3.24 -0.83 -20.67
CA ALA A 75 4.59 -1.29 -20.32
C ALA A 75 5.29 -2.01 -21.47
N GLY A 76 4.55 -2.49 -22.46
CA GLY A 76 5.06 -3.25 -23.61
C GLY A 76 5.03 -4.77 -23.43
N LEU A 77 4.26 -5.29 -22.46
CA LEU A 77 4.00 -6.73 -22.40
C LEU A 77 3.25 -7.20 -23.64
N PRO A 78 3.48 -8.44 -24.10
CA PRO A 78 2.75 -9.01 -25.25
C PRO A 78 1.23 -8.94 -25.06
N PRO A 79 0.45 -8.72 -26.15
CA PRO A 79 -1.02 -8.65 -26.06
C PRO A 79 -1.70 -9.92 -25.54
N ASP A 80 -1.01 -11.04 -25.56
CA ASP A 80 -1.50 -12.33 -25.04
C ASP A 80 -1.50 -12.38 -23.50
N VAL A 81 -0.72 -11.52 -22.82
CA VAL A 81 -0.66 -11.45 -21.36
C VAL A 81 -1.91 -10.74 -20.82
N PRO A 82 -2.79 -11.41 -20.09
CA PRO A 82 -4.00 -10.79 -19.54
C PRO A 82 -3.69 -9.84 -18.37
N GLY A 83 -4.73 -9.25 -17.80
CA GLY A 83 -4.58 -8.41 -16.62
C GLY A 83 -5.90 -8.28 -15.85
N THR A 84 -5.82 -8.20 -14.53
CA THR A 84 -6.96 -8.10 -13.62
C THR A 84 -6.74 -7.00 -12.60
N THR A 85 -7.72 -6.11 -12.43
CA THR A 85 -7.70 -5.10 -11.38
C THR A 85 -8.53 -5.55 -10.19
N VAL A 86 -7.94 -5.50 -8.99
CA VAL A 86 -8.61 -5.85 -7.74
C VAL A 86 -8.78 -4.63 -6.84
N ASN A 87 -9.90 -4.58 -6.13
CA ASN A 87 -10.21 -3.52 -5.18
C ASN A 87 -10.52 -4.09 -3.80
N ARG A 88 -9.62 -3.87 -2.88
CA ARG A 88 -9.80 -4.01 -1.42
C ARG A 88 -9.37 -2.71 -0.75
N LEU A 89 -9.74 -1.57 -1.33
CA LEU A 89 -9.33 -0.23 -0.87
C LEU A 89 -7.82 -0.17 -0.58
N CYS A 90 -7.42 0.27 0.61
CA CYS A 90 -5.99 0.37 0.99
C CYS A 90 -5.20 -0.94 0.81
N GLY A 91 -5.85 -2.09 0.99
CA GLY A 91 -5.24 -3.42 0.91
C GLY A 91 -5.16 -4.03 -0.48
N SER A 92 -5.57 -3.30 -1.54
CA SER A 92 -5.76 -3.85 -2.89
C SER A 92 -4.51 -4.54 -3.44
N SER A 93 -3.34 -3.92 -3.37
CA SER A 93 -2.12 -4.53 -3.91
C SER A 93 -1.54 -5.66 -3.05
N MET A 94 -1.76 -5.64 -1.72
CA MET A 94 -1.40 -6.79 -0.89
C MET A 94 -2.30 -7.98 -1.19
N ASP A 95 -3.58 -7.74 -1.49
CA ASP A 95 -4.49 -8.80 -1.93
C ASP A 95 -4.11 -9.32 -3.33
N ALA A 96 -3.68 -8.43 -4.24
CA ALA A 96 -3.13 -8.83 -5.54
C ALA A 96 -1.94 -9.80 -5.39
N VAL A 97 -0.99 -9.50 -4.50
CA VAL A 97 0.13 -10.42 -4.15
C VAL A 97 -0.41 -11.73 -3.57
N GLY A 98 -1.40 -11.67 -2.69
CA GLY A 98 -2.03 -12.84 -2.11
C GLY A 98 -2.78 -13.70 -3.13
N ILE A 99 -3.45 -13.10 -4.12
CA ILE A 99 -4.13 -13.81 -5.21
C ILE A 99 -3.09 -14.49 -6.12
N ALA A 100 -2.06 -13.76 -6.53
CA ALA A 100 -0.96 -14.29 -7.33
C ALA A 100 -0.28 -15.49 -6.64
N ALA A 101 0.02 -15.34 -5.35
CA ALA A 101 0.63 -16.43 -4.59
C ALA A 101 -0.27 -17.68 -4.52
N ARG A 102 -1.58 -17.52 -4.32
CA ARG A 102 -2.54 -18.64 -4.32
C ARG A 102 -2.66 -19.31 -5.68
N ALA A 103 -2.70 -18.56 -6.78
CA ALA A 103 -2.74 -19.11 -8.13
C ALA A 103 -1.49 -19.97 -8.43
N ILE A 104 -0.30 -19.49 -8.02
CA ILE A 104 0.94 -20.26 -8.15
C ILE A 104 0.92 -21.50 -7.24
N GLN A 105 0.48 -21.36 -5.99
CA GLN A 105 0.42 -22.48 -5.03
C GLN A 105 -0.57 -23.57 -5.44
N SER A 106 -1.67 -23.20 -6.12
CA SER A 106 -2.65 -24.16 -6.66
C SER A 106 -2.20 -24.80 -7.97
N GLY A 107 -1.19 -24.26 -8.63
CA GLY A 107 -0.72 -24.72 -9.95
C GLY A 107 -1.53 -24.19 -11.14
N GLU A 108 -2.33 -23.15 -10.91
CA GLU A 108 -3.07 -22.46 -11.98
C GLU A 108 -2.19 -21.49 -12.78
N ALA A 109 -1.08 -21.06 -12.21
CA ALA A 109 -0.12 -20.15 -12.83
C ALA A 109 1.31 -20.44 -12.37
N ASP A 110 2.28 -20.04 -13.19
CA ASP A 110 3.70 -20.17 -12.92
C ASP A 110 4.44 -18.83 -12.78
N LEU A 111 3.97 -17.78 -13.46
CA LEU A 111 4.63 -16.47 -13.49
C LEU A 111 3.59 -15.35 -13.53
N ILE A 112 3.59 -14.50 -12.49
CA ILE A 112 2.62 -13.43 -12.34
C ILE A 112 3.33 -12.13 -11.94
N ILE A 113 2.89 -11.00 -12.53
CA ILE A 113 3.21 -9.67 -12.03
C ILE A 113 2.08 -9.21 -11.11
N ALA A 114 2.36 -9.01 -9.84
CA ALA A 114 1.39 -8.49 -8.88
C ALA A 114 1.82 -7.13 -8.34
N GLY A 115 0.88 -6.23 -8.15
CA GLY A 115 1.22 -4.89 -7.69
C GLY A 115 0.02 -3.99 -7.49
N GLY A 116 0.21 -2.70 -7.69
CA GLY A 116 -0.89 -1.76 -7.66
C GLY A 116 -0.47 -0.31 -7.87
N VAL A 117 -1.44 0.52 -8.09
CA VAL A 117 -1.30 1.95 -8.37
C VAL A 117 -2.39 2.74 -7.68
N GLU A 118 -2.05 3.96 -7.29
CA GLU A 118 -3.03 4.98 -6.96
C GLU A 118 -2.48 6.34 -7.36
N SER A 119 -3.27 7.14 -8.06
CA SER A 119 -3.02 8.57 -8.22
C SER A 119 -4.18 9.33 -7.60
N MET A 120 -4.00 9.73 -6.35
CA MET A 120 -5.02 10.48 -5.61
C MET A 120 -5.08 11.94 -6.09
N SER A 121 -3.98 12.45 -6.68
CA SER A 121 -3.95 13.78 -7.30
C SER A 121 -4.83 13.87 -8.56
N ARG A 122 -5.02 12.78 -9.26
CA ARG A 122 -5.77 12.71 -10.53
C ARG A 122 -7.15 12.07 -10.37
N ALA A 123 -7.56 11.82 -9.13
CA ALA A 123 -8.89 11.33 -8.82
C ALA A 123 -9.95 12.34 -9.34
N PRO A 124 -10.89 11.92 -10.21
CA PRO A 124 -11.80 12.86 -10.87
C PRO A 124 -12.94 13.29 -9.96
N PHE A 125 -13.59 14.38 -10.35
CA PHE A 125 -14.94 14.67 -9.90
C PHE A 125 -15.92 13.75 -10.63
N VAL A 126 -16.94 13.27 -9.90
CA VAL A 126 -18.00 12.43 -10.46
C VAL A 126 -19.37 12.95 -10.09
N MET A 127 -20.34 12.76 -10.98
CA MET A 127 -21.72 13.15 -10.80
C MET A 127 -22.64 11.99 -11.14
N GLY A 128 -23.60 11.67 -10.27
CA GLY A 128 -24.64 10.70 -10.54
C GLY A 128 -25.62 11.15 -11.61
N LYS A 129 -26.31 10.21 -12.23
CA LYS A 129 -27.47 10.55 -13.06
C LYS A 129 -28.61 10.99 -12.17
N ALA A 130 -29.48 11.86 -12.69
CA ALA A 130 -30.70 12.28 -11.98
C ALA A 130 -31.62 11.08 -11.72
N ASP A 131 -32.17 11.02 -10.51
CA ASP A 131 -33.11 9.96 -10.11
C ASP A 131 -34.53 10.17 -10.67
N ALA A 132 -34.84 11.40 -11.13
CA ALA A 132 -36.14 11.76 -11.68
C ALA A 132 -36.01 12.61 -12.96
N PRO A 133 -36.97 12.50 -13.89
CA PRO A 133 -37.04 13.39 -15.04
C PRO A 133 -37.09 14.87 -14.60
N PHE A 134 -36.40 15.73 -15.37
CA PHE A 134 -36.37 17.17 -15.13
C PHE A 134 -35.82 17.60 -13.75
N SER A 135 -34.99 16.75 -13.13
CA SER A 135 -34.32 17.08 -11.86
C SER A 135 -33.57 18.40 -12.01
N ARG A 136 -33.67 19.27 -10.99
CA ARG A 136 -32.93 20.55 -10.91
C ARG A 136 -31.75 20.45 -9.95
N ASN A 137 -31.51 19.27 -9.35
CA ASN A 137 -30.42 19.03 -8.42
C ASN A 137 -29.33 18.22 -9.13
N ALA A 138 -28.08 18.66 -8.94
CA ALA A 138 -26.88 17.92 -9.33
C ALA A 138 -25.90 17.99 -8.16
N GLU A 139 -25.34 16.85 -7.80
CA GLU A 139 -24.30 16.76 -6.76
C GLU A 139 -23.03 16.24 -7.41
N ILE A 140 -21.92 16.94 -7.17
CA ILE A 140 -20.59 16.57 -7.67
C ILE A 140 -19.74 16.11 -6.47
N PHE A 141 -19.13 14.92 -6.59
CA PHE A 141 -18.27 14.34 -5.57
C PHE A 141 -16.82 14.38 -6.01
N ASP A 142 -15.92 14.81 -5.13
CA ASP A 142 -14.48 14.58 -5.26
C ASP A 142 -14.18 13.12 -4.88
N THR A 143 -13.51 12.39 -5.76
CA THR A 143 -13.20 10.97 -5.54
C THR A 143 -11.81 10.76 -4.95
N THR A 144 -11.08 11.80 -4.61
CA THR A 144 -9.74 11.74 -3.99
C THR A 144 -9.76 10.92 -2.71
N ILE A 145 -10.71 11.20 -1.82
CA ILE A 145 -10.88 10.50 -0.54
C ILE A 145 -12.33 10.70 -0.04
N GLY A 146 -12.80 9.77 0.78
CA GLY A 146 -14.10 9.90 1.43
C GLY A 146 -15.23 9.18 0.69
N TRP A 147 -16.45 9.41 1.19
CA TRP A 147 -17.65 8.76 0.72
C TRP A 147 -18.26 9.49 -0.47
N ARG A 148 -18.78 8.72 -1.42
CA ARG A 148 -19.59 9.18 -2.55
C ARG A 148 -20.73 8.20 -2.80
N PHE A 149 -21.86 8.68 -3.32
CA PHE A 149 -23.03 7.82 -3.60
C PHE A 149 -23.44 6.96 -2.41
N VAL A 150 -23.57 7.59 -1.24
CA VAL A 150 -23.77 6.88 0.04
C VAL A 150 -25.05 6.09 0.04
N ASN A 151 -24.95 4.78 0.28
CA ASN A 151 -26.10 3.91 0.49
C ASN A 151 -26.77 4.24 1.85
N PRO A 152 -28.10 4.59 1.88
CA PRO A 152 -28.79 5.00 3.10
C PRO A 152 -28.81 3.92 4.20
N VAL A 153 -28.86 2.64 3.82
CA VAL A 153 -28.84 1.52 4.77
C VAL A 153 -27.47 1.36 5.41
N ILE A 154 -26.40 1.51 4.63
CA ILE A 154 -25.02 1.52 5.16
C ILE A 154 -24.86 2.66 6.14
N LYS A 155 -25.29 3.89 5.76
CA LYS A 155 -25.22 5.07 6.62
C LYS A 155 -25.94 4.86 7.96
N SER A 156 -27.14 4.29 7.92
CA SER A 156 -27.95 4.10 9.14
C SER A 156 -27.41 2.99 10.05
N ARG A 157 -26.80 1.94 9.50
CA ARG A 157 -26.35 0.77 10.28
C ARG A 157 -24.91 0.89 10.78
N TYR A 158 -24.03 1.48 9.98
CA TYR A 158 -22.58 1.44 10.22
C TYR A 158 -21.93 2.81 10.27
N GLY A 159 -22.68 3.87 9.96
CA GLY A 159 -22.11 5.22 9.81
C GLY A 159 -21.36 5.40 8.50
N ILE A 160 -20.87 6.61 8.30
CA ILE A 160 -20.06 7.02 7.15
C ILE A 160 -18.89 7.89 7.63
N ASP A 161 -18.29 7.53 8.77
CA ASP A 161 -17.17 8.25 9.33
C ASP A 161 -16.06 8.39 8.29
N SER A 162 -15.48 9.57 8.22
CA SER A 162 -14.25 9.79 7.44
C SER A 162 -13.10 8.97 8.03
N MET A 163 -12.03 8.79 7.27
CA MET A 163 -10.86 8.03 7.75
C MET A 163 -10.26 8.64 9.02
N ALA A 164 -10.21 9.97 9.12
CA ALA A 164 -9.72 10.66 10.31
C ALA A 164 -10.66 10.48 11.53
N GLU A 165 -11.98 10.46 11.32
CA GLU A 165 -12.95 10.15 12.38
C GLU A 165 -12.78 8.73 12.88
N THR A 166 -12.57 7.74 11.99
CA THR A 166 -12.28 6.37 12.42
C THR A 166 -10.99 6.27 13.25
N ALA A 167 -9.98 7.08 12.95
CA ALA A 167 -8.75 7.13 13.74
C ALA A 167 -8.97 7.76 15.13
N GLU A 168 -9.80 8.81 15.23
CA GLU A 168 -10.22 9.35 16.52
C GLU A 168 -11.04 8.33 17.33
N ASN A 169 -11.92 7.57 16.68
CA ASN A 169 -12.66 6.51 17.36
C ASN A 169 -11.71 5.45 17.95
N VAL A 170 -10.66 5.08 17.22
CA VAL A 170 -9.62 4.17 17.71
C VAL A 170 -8.84 4.81 18.86
N ALA A 171 -8.43 6.08 18.74
CA ALA A 171 -7.72 6.79 19.80
C ALA A 171 -8.52 6.83 21.11
N GLU A 172 -9.81 7.09 21.01
CA GLU A 172 -10.73 7.14 22.16
C GLU A 172 -10.97 5.76 22.77
N GLU A 173 -11.33 4.76 21.96
CA GLU A 173 -11.68 3.42 22.42
C GLU A 173 -10.48 2.64 22.98
N PHE A 174 -9.28 2.86 22.41
CA PHE A 174 -8.05 2.19 22.84
C PHE A 174 -7.13 3.09 23.67
N HIS A 175 -7.62 4.25 24.11
CA HIS A 175 -6.91 5.18 25.00
C HIS A 175 -5.51 5.60 24.49
N ILE A 176 -5.40 5.94 23.20
CA ILE A 176 -4.14 6.37 22.59
C ILE A 176 -3.99 7.89 22.74
N ALA A 177 -3.08 8.30 23.61
CA ALA A 177 -2.87 9.71 23.90
C ALA A 177 -2.19 10.46 22.72
N ARG A 178 -2.48 11.76 22.60
CA ARG A 178 -1.87 12.64 21.59
C ARG A 178 -0.33 12.65 21.65
N PRO A 179 0.33 12.75 22.82
CA PRO A 179 1.79 12.71 22.91
C PRO A 179 2.40 11.41 22.36
N ASP A 180 1.74 10.25 22.58
CA ASP A 180 2.20 8.97 22.04
C ASP A 180 2.14 8.97 20.51
N GLN A 181 1.05 9.52 19.94
CA GLN A 181 0.87 9.64 18.49
C GLN A 181 1.93 10.55 17.85
N ASP A 182 2.24 11.67 18.48
CA ASP A 182 3.25 12.61 17.98
C ASP A 182 4.66 12.02 18.10
N ALA A 183 4.96 11.29 19.19
CA ALA A 183 6.22 10.56 19.34
C ALA A 183 6.39 9.46 18.30
N PHE A 184 5.33 8.72 17.99
CA PHE A 184 5.31 7.73 16.92
C PHE A 184 5.57 8.39 15.55
N ALA A 185 4.91 9.51 15.26
CA ALA A 185 5.07 10.24 14.01
C ALA A 185 6.49 10.81 13.84
N LEU A 186 7.09 11.35 14.90
CA LEU A 186 8.49 11.78 14.87
C LEU A 186 9.42 10.60 14.57
N ARG A 187 9.24 9.49 15.27
CA ARG A 187 10.09 8.31 15.09
C ARG A 187 10.07 7.77 13.67
N THR A 188 8.90 7.69 13.02
CA THR A 188 8.81 7.19 11.65
C THR A 188 9.51 8.11 10.66
N GLN A 189 9.47 9.44 10.87
CA GLN A 189 10.23 10.41 10.07
C GLN A 189 11.75 10.20 10.24
N GLN A 190 12.22 10.05 11.48
CA GLN A 190 13.64 9.79 11.78
C GLN A 190 14.13 8.47 11.16
N ARG A 191 13.31 7.41 11.21
CA ARG A 191 13.61 6.12 10.59
C ARG A 191 13.75 6.24 9.09
N TRP A 192 12.87 7.00 8.43
CA TRP A 192 13.01 7.26 7.00
C TRP A 192 14.30 8.02 6.67
N VAL A 193 14.62 9.07 7.43
CA VAL A 193 15.87 9.83 7.25
C VAL A 193 17.10 8.92 7.33
N ASN A 194 17.16 8.08 8.35
CA ASN A 194 18.26 7.13 8.54
C ASN A 194 18.35 6.10 7.40
N ALA A 195 17.20 5.56 6.96
CA ALA A 195 17.13 4.59 5.88
C ALA A 195 17.55 5.22 4.53
N GLN A 196 17.11 6.46 4.26
CA GLN A 196 17.47 7.22 3.08
C GLN A 196 18.98 7.51 3.05
N ALA A 197 19.55 7.97 4.16
CA ALA A 197 20.97 8.22 4.29
C ALA A 197 21.82 6.95 4.12
N ALA A 198 21.32 5.82 4.61
CA ALA A 198 21.93 4.49 4.44
C ALA A 198 21.74 3.89 3.04
N GLY A 199 21.02 4.57 2.13
CA GLY A 199 20.76 4.13 0.77
C GLY A 199 19.84 2.89 0.68
N PHE A 200 19.02 2.61 1.71
CA PHE A 200 18.16 1.44 1.76
C PHE A 200 17.20 1.38 0.56
N PHE A 201 16.58 2.50 0.22
CA PHE A 201 15.53 2.57 -0.79
C PHE A 201 16.05 2.44 -2.24
N ARG A 202 17.36 2.51 -2.48
CA ARG A 202 17.95 2.37 -3.83
C ARG A 202 17.64 1.04 -4.50
N SER A 203 17.40 0.00 -3.71
CA SER A 203 17.07 -1.34 -4.22
C SER A 203 15.62 -1.47 -4.70
N GLU A 204 14.71 -0.70 -4.11
CA GLU A 204 13.27 -0.79 -4.36
C GLU A 204 12.72 0.35 -5.21
N ILE A 205 13.31 1.56 -5.13
CA ILE A 205 12.85 2.72 -5.89
C ILE A 205 13.46 2.70 -7.30
N ILE A 206 12.57 2.84 -8.29
CA ILE A 206 12.92 3.10 -9.68
C ILE A 206 12.55 4.55 -10.02
N PRO A 207 13.41 5.27 -10.79
CA PRO A 207 13.12 6.64 -11.17
C PRO A 207 11.86 6.76 -12.04
N ALA A 208 11.06 7.78 -11.82
CA ALA A 208 10.01 8.20 -12.72
C ALA A 208 10.47 9.41 -13.53
N CYS A 209 10.45 9.30 -14.87
CA CYS A 209 10.78 10.39 -15.77
C CYS A 209 9.54 11.24 -16.03
N ILE A 210 9.57 12.50 -15.61
CA ILE A 210 8.45 13.44 -15.71
C ILE A 210 8.70 14.36 -16.90
N SER A 211 7.87 14.24 -17.93
CA SER A 211 7.93 15.11 -19.10
C SER A 211 7.69 16.57 -18.70
N GLN A 212 8.51 17.46 -19.25
CA GLN A 212 8.34 18.90 -19.08
C GLN A 212 7.86 19.56 -20.37
N LYS A 213 7.14 20.67 -20.25
CA LYS A 213 6.69 21.44 -21.45
C LYS A 213 7.87 21.97 -22.28
N LYS A 214 9.01 22.21 -21.64
CA LYS A 214 10.27 22.65 -22.27
C LYS A 214 11.45 22.04 -21.50
N GLY A 215 12.49 21.62 -22.21
CA GLY A 215 13.72 21.05 -21.65
C GLY A 215 13.67 19.52 -21.50
N GLU A 216 14.69 18.98 -20.86
CA GLU A 216 14.82 17.55 -20.61
C GLU A 216 13.82 17.07 -19.54
N PRO A 217 13.38 15.81 -19.60
CA PRO A 217 12.53 15.22 -18.56
C PRO A 217 13.19 15.34 -17.17
N ARG A 218 12.41 15.69 -16.17
CA ARG A 218 12.89 15.69 -14.77
C ARG A 218 12.85 14.28 -14.21
N VAL A 219 13.96 13.81 -13.67
CA VAL A 219 14.05 12.56 -12.94
C VAL A 219 13.51 12.77 -11.53
N PHE A 220 12.58 11.90 -11.11
CA PHE A 220 12.02 11.85 -9.77
C PHE A 220 12.33 10.47 -9.17
N ASP A 221 13.24 10.40 -8.18
CA ASP A 221 13.85 9.17 -7.66
C ASP A 221 13.87 9.08 -6.12
N VAL A 222 13.24 10.03 -5.44
CA VAL A 222 13.14 10.08 -3.96
C VAL A 222 11.71 10.36 -3.54
N ASP A 223 11.23 9.70 -2.47
CA ASP A 223 9.92 9.96 -1.89
C ASP A 223 9.77 11.44 -1.50
N GLU A 224 8.65 12.05 -1.88
CA GLU A 224 8.43 13.49 -1.74
C GLU A 224 7.67 13.87 -0.46
N HIS A 225 7.03 12.90 0.17
CA HIS A 225 6.19 13.13 1.34
C HIS A 225 6.95 13.34 2.64
N PRO A 226 8.14 12.73 2.88
CA PRO A 226 8.85 12.82 4.14
C PRO A 226 9.18 14.25 4.57
N ARG A 227 9.18 14.48 5.89
CA ARG A 227 9.46 15.77 6.53
C ARG A 227 10.63 15.60 7.51
N PRO A 228 11.88 15.67 7.04
CA PRO A 228 13.07 15.41 7.85
C PRO A 228 13.24 16.39 9.03
N ASP A 229 12.68 17.60 8.91
CA ASP A 229 12.79 18.64 9.94
C ASP A 229 11.68 18.56 11.01
N THR A 230 10.95 17.45 11.07
CA THR A 230 9.89 17.24 12.06
C THR A 230 10.47 17.24 13.49
N THR A 231 9.83 17.98 14.39
CA THR A 231 10.14 17.97 15.85
C THR A 231 8.87 17.74 16.66
N LEU A 232 9.01 17.30 17.93
CA LEU A 232 7.87 17.14 18.84
C LEU A 232 7.14 18.47 19.08
N GLU A 233 7.90 19.56 19.20
CA GLU A 233 7.34 20.91 19.40
C GLU A 233 6.53 21.37 18.21
N ALA A 234 6.94 21.03 16.99
CA ALA A 234 6.19 21.34 15.77
C ALA A 234 4.91 20.50 15.69
N LEU A 235 4.99 19.21 15.99
CA LEU A 235 3.84 18.29 16.02
C LEU A 235 2.81 18.73 17.06
N ALA A 236 3.24 19.06 18.28
CA ALA A 236 2.36 19.48 19.38
C ALA A 236 1.54 20.74 19.06
N LYS A 237 2.05 21.64 18.18
CA LYS A 237 1.37 22.85 17.74
C LYS A 237 0.28 22.62 16.70
N LEU A 238 0.25 21.42 16.07
CA LEU A 238 -0.75 21.10 15.04
C LEU A 238 -2.14 20.96 15.64
N LYS A 239 -3.11 21.61 14.99
CA LYS A 239 -4.51 21.51 15.39
C LYS A 239 -5.07 20.13 15.01
N PRO A 240 -5.93 19.55 15.86
CA PRO A 240 -6.72 18.37 15.47
C PRO A 240 -7.57 18.64 14.24
N ILE A 241 -7.72 17.62 13.37
CA ILE A 241 -8.43 17.77 12.09
C ILE A 241 -9.88 17.28 12.12
N VAL A 242 -10.30 16.61 13.19
CA VAL A 242 -11.66 16.04 13.32
C VAL A 242 -12.51 16.85 14.29
N LYS A 243 -12.08 16.97 15.53
CA LYS A 243 -12.82 17.66 16.61
C LYS A 243 -11.85 18.54 17.43
N ALA A 244 -12.35 19.61 18.02
CA ALA A 244 -11.52 20.60 18.71
C ALA A 244 -10.58 20.00 19.79
N ASN A 245 -11.06 19.00 20.53
CA ASN A 245 -10.29 18.27 21.54
C ASN A 245 -9.82 16.90 21.03
N GLY A 246 -9.67 16.73 19.72
CA GLY A 246 -9.19 15.50 19.12
C GLY A 246 -7.68 15.33 19.23
N THR A 247 -7.21 14.19 18.78
CA THR A 247 -5.81 13.78 18.86
C THR A 247 -5.15 13.62 17.50
N VAL A 248 -5.95 13.35 16.46
CA VAL A 248 -5.49 13.14 15.08
C VAL A 248 -5.19 14.47 14.41
N THR A 249 -4.00 14.60 13.83
CA THR A 249 -3.52 15.81 13.15
C THR A 249 -2.92 15.46 11.79
N ALA A 250 -2.65 16.45 10.97
CA ALA A 250 -1.92 16.26 9.70
C ALA A 250 -0.47 15.77 9.89
N GLY A 251 0.10 15.86 11.11
CA GLY A 251 1.45 15.42 11.41
C GLY A 251 1.54 13.97 11.89
N ASN A 252 0.44 13.39 12.39
CA ASN A 252 0.38 12.02 12.90
C ASN A 252 -0.57 11.11 12.09
N ALA A 253 -0.86 11.52 10.86
CA ALA A 253 -1.62 10.81 9.85
C ALA A 253 -0.77 10.62 8.58
N SER A 254 -1.03 9.57 7.81
CA SER A 254 -0.46 9.42 6.47
C SER A 254 -1.02 10.48 5.51
N GLY A 255 -0.31 10.75 4.43
CA GLY A 255 -0.74 11.71 3.42
C GLY A 255 -1.64 11.12 2.35
N ILE A 256 -2.16 12.03 1.52
CA ILE A 256 -2.76 11.75 0.22
C ILE A 256 -1.63 11.73 -0.81
N ASN A 257 -1.45 10.63 -1.52
CA ASN A 257 -0.24 10.37 -2.30
C ASN A 257 -0.53 9.70 -3.64
N ASP A 258 0.47 9.80 -4.53
CA ASP A 258 0.52 9.13 -5.81
C ASP A 258 1.67 8.12 -5.83
N GLY A 259 1.47 6.95 -6.43
CA GLY A 259 2.54 5.97 -6.55
C GLY A 259 2.10 4.63 -7.13
N SER A 260 3.08 3.83 -7.50
CA SER A 260 2.88 2.47 -8.03
C SER A 260 3.98 1.53 -7.54
N SER A 261 3.64 0.26 -7.39
CA SER A 261 4.58 -0.80 -7.01
C SER A 261 4.23 -2.10 -7.73
N ALA A 262 5.24 -2.88 -8.14
CA ALA A 262 5.07 -4.16 -8.79
C ALA A 262 6.11 -5.19 -8.30
N LEU A 263 5.69 -6.44 -8.24
CA LEU A 263 6.49 -7.59 -7.84
C LEU A 263 6.37 -8.69 -8.89
N LEU A 264 7.46 -9.38 -9.16
CA LEU A 264 7.50 -10.57 -10.00
C LEU A 264 7.42 -11.81 -9.12
N LEU A 265 6.30 -12.53 -9.20
CA LEU A 265 6.07 -13.78 -8.51
C LEU A 265 6.23 -14.95 -9.48
N ALA A 266 6.85 -16.00 -9.01
CA ALA A 266 7.04 -17.22 -9.80
C ALA A 266 6.81 -18.49 -8.96
N SER A 267 6.50 -19.61 -9.63
CA SER A 267 6.75 -20.95 -9.07
C SER A 267 8.26 -21.18 -8.99
N GLU A 268 8.72 -22.08 -8.12
CA GLU A 268 10.15 -22.43 -8.07
C GLU A 268 10.64 -23.00 -9.42
N ILE A 269 9.76 -23.69 -10.14
CA ILE A 269 10.04 -24.25 -11.48
C ILE A 269 10.23 -23.11 -12.50
N ALA A 270 9.34 -22.13 -12.51
CA ALA A 270 9.47 -20.98 -13.41
C ALA A 270 10.68 -20.12 -13.02
N ALA A 271 10.94 -19.91 -11.73
CA ALA A 271 12.12 -19.20 -11.27
C ALA A 271 13.40 -19.86 -11.79
N GLN A 272 13.50 -21.18 -11.68
CA GLN A 272 14.64 -21.93 -12.23
C GLN A 272 14.72 -21.83 -13.77
N ARG A 273 13.58 -21.98 -14.47
CA ARG A 273 13.50 -21.93 -15.94
C ARG A 273 14.00 -20.61 -16.50
N TYR A 274 13.67 -19.49 -15.86
CA TYR A 274 14.02 -18.15 -16.32
C TYR A 274 15.26 -17.57 -15.59
N GLY A 275 16.00 -18.37 -14.82
CA GLY A 275 17.19 -17.90 -14.10
C GLY A 275 16.89 -16.78 -13.09
N LEU A 276 15.68 -16.74 -12.55
CA LEU A 276 15.28 -15.80 -11.51
C LEU A 276 15.81 -16.24 -10.14
N THR A 277 16.17 -15.28 -9.31
CA THR A 277 16.63 -15.57 -7.93
C THR A 277 15.47 -15.39 -6.96
N PRO A 278 14.95 -16.48 -6.34
CA PRO A 278 13.97 -16.37 -5.28
C PRO A 278 14.52 -15.54 -4.10
N ARG A 279 13.81 -14.48 -3.72
CA ARG A 279 14.17 -13.64 -2.57
C ARG A 279 13.41 -14.04 -1.32
N VAL A 280 12.10 -14.15 -1.44
CA VAL A 280 11.21 -14.53 -0.35
C VAL A 280 10.08 -15.42 -0.89
N ARG A 281 9.57 -16.29 -0.03
CA ARG A 281 8.38 -17.10 -0.26
C ARG A 281 7.18 -16.45 0.40
N VAL A 282 6.03 -16.39 -0.28
CA VAL A 282 4.76 -15.99 0.32
C VAL A 282 4.15 -17.21 1.00
N LEU A 283 4.17 -17.23 2.34
CA LEU A 283 3.63 -18.37 3.09
C LEU A 283 2.10 -18.33 3.13
N VAL A 284 1.54 -17.18 3.50
CA VAL A 284 0.10 -17.03 3.68
C VAL A 284 -0.32 -15.56 3.56
N THR A 285 -1.50 -15.33 3.00
CA THR A 285 -2.24 -14.09 3.11
C THR A 285 -3.58 -14.34 3.77
N ALA A 286 -3.96 -13.52 4.74
CA ALA A 286 -5.23 -13.62 5.46
C ALA A 286 -5.92 -12.26 5.56
N VAL A 287 -7.24 -12.27 5.49
CA VAL A 287 -8.10 -11.09 5.64
C VAL A 287 -9.08 -11.28 6.78
N ALA A 288 -9.49 -10.17 7.39
CA ALA A 288 -10.48 -10.16 8.45
C ALA A 288 -11.35 -8.89 8.36
N GLY A 289 -12.58 -8.98 8.86
CA GLY A 289 -13.48 -7.84 9.00
C GLY A 289 -13.52 -7.37 10.46
N VAL A 290 -13.77 -6.07 10.64
CA VAL A 290 -14.03 -5.41 11.94
C VAL A 290 -15.14 -4.37 11.77
N ALA A 291 -15.64 -3.79 12.86
CA ALA A 291 -16.61 -2.71 12.76
C ALA A 291 -16.02 -1.51 11.97
N PRO A 292 -16.76 -0.97 10.96
CA PRO A 292 -16.28 0.12 10.12
C PRO A 292 -15.76 1.33 10.88
N ARG A 293 -16.40 1.71 11.99
CA ARG A 293 -16.02 2.86 12.82
C ARG A 293 -14.63 2.75 13.49
N VAL A 294 -14.13 1.53 13.62
CA VAL A 294 -12.78 1.23 14.15
C VAL A 294 -11.96 0.41 13.15
N MET A 295 -12.07 0.75 11.87
CA MET A 295 -11.40 0.05 10.78
C MET A 295 -9.88 -0.11 11.01
N GLY A 296 -9.28 0.83 11.74
CA GLY A 296 -7.86 0.81 12.11
C GLY A 296 -7.41 -0.44 12.84
N MET A 297 -8.35 -1.18 13.47
CA MET A 297 -8.06 -2.42 14.21
C MET A 297 -8.05 -3.68 13.32
N GLY A 298 -8.39 -3.56 12.03
CA GLY A 298 -8.38 -4.68 11.07
C GLY A 298 -7.08 -5.51 11.04
N PRO A 299 -5.89 -4.92 11.17
CA PRO A 299 -4.62 -5.65 11.23
C PRO A 299 -4.55 -6.69 12.33
N VAL A 300 -5.17 -6.47 13.48
CA VAL A 300 -5.10 -7.39 14.64
C VAL A 300 -5.69 -8.76 14.30
N PRO A 301 -6.98 -8.89 13.95
CA PRO A 301 -7.55 -10.19 13.61
C PRO A 301 -6.95 -10.77 12.31
N ALA A 302 -6.54 -9.94 11.33
CA ALA A 302 -5.90 -10.43 10.12
C ALA A 302 -4.53 -11.06 10.43
N THR A 303 -3.72 -10.42 11.27
CA THR A 303 -2.41 -10.93 11.73
C THR A 303 -2.58 -12.23 12.53
N ARG A 304 -3.49 -12.25 13.52
CA ARG A 304 -3.76 -13.46 14.30
C ARG A 304 -4.16 -14.64 13.40
N LYS A 305 -5.00 -14.38 12.40
CA LYS A 305 -5.42 -15.38 11.43
C LYS A 305 -4.27 -15.84 10.51
N ALA A 306 -3.40 -14.93 10.07
CA ALA A 306 -2.24 -15.27 9.25
C ALA A 306 -1.24 -16.12 10.03
N LEU A 307 -0.91 -15.74 11.26
CA LEU A 307 -0.01 -16.47 12.15
C LEU A 307 -0.53 -17.87 12.44
N ALA A 308 -1.83 -18.01 12.74
CA ALA A 308 -2.45 -19.31 12.97
C ALA A 308 -2.36 -20.22 11.74
N LYS A 309 -2.61 -19.69 10.54
CA LYS A 309 -2.50 -20.45 9.28
C LYS A 309 -1.06 -20.86 8.95
N ALA A 310 -0.08 -19.99 9.27
CA ALA A 310 1.33 -20.29 9.08
C ALA A 310 1.91 -21.19 10.19
N ALA A 311 1.16 -21.46 11.26
CA ALA A 311 1.62 -22.14 12.47
C ALA A 311 2.89 -21.50 13.08
N LEU A 312 2.95 -20.15 13.05
CA LEU A 312 4.07 -19.35 13.55
C LEU A 312 3.60 -18.39 14.65
N PRO A 313 4.35 -18.23 15.75
CA PRO A 313 4.06 -17.19 16.73
C PRO A 313 4.57 -15.83 16.24
N LEU A 314 3.96 -14.74 16.74
CA LEU A 314 4.37 -13.36 16.41
C LEU A 314 5.85 -13.09 16.75
N SER A 315 6.38 -13.71 17.80
CA SER A 315 7.78 -13.57 18.22
C SER A 315 8.81 -14.09 17.21
N LYS A 316 8.39 -14.81 16.16
CA LYS A 316 9.25 -15.20 15.05
C LYS A 316 9.32 -14.17 13.92
N MET A 317 8.49 -13.13 13.97
CA MET A 317 8.50 -12.08 12.96
C MET A 317 9.63 -11.09 13.27
N GLU A 318 10.73 -11.19 12.53
CA GLU A 318 11.93 -10.35 12.70
C GLU A 318 11.82 -9.02 11.93
N VAL A 319 10.89 -8.95 10.98
CA VAL A 319 10.52 -7.75 10.22
C VAL A 319 9.00 -7.64 10.25
N ILE A 320 8.49 -6.48 10.65
CA ILE A 320 7.07 -6.16 10.58
C ILE A 320 6.90 -4.85 9.82
N GLU A 321 6.17 -4.91 8.70
CA GLU A 321 5.72 -3.73 7.96
C GLU A 321 4.22 -3.53 8.25
N LEU A 322 3.91 -2.61 9.15
CA LEU A 322 2.56 -2.18 9.50
C LEU A 322 2.25 -0.86 8.79
N ASN A 323 1.23 -0.81 7.96
CA ASN A 323 0.83 0.46 7.35
C ASN A 323 0.36 1.46 8.41
N GLU A 324 0.98 2.63 8.41
CA GLU A 324 0.69 3.72 9.34
C GLU A 324 -0.34 4.66 8.70
N ALA A 325 -1.59 4.22 8.57
CA ALA A 325 -2.64 5.12 8.10
C ALA A 325 -2.80 6.32 9.05
N PHE A 326 -2.72 6.03 10.36
CA PHE A 326 -2.69 7.00 11.45
C PHE A 326 -1.82 6.46 12.60
N ALA A 327 -1.15 7.34 13.33
CA ALA A 327 -0.37 6.94 14.50
C ALA A 327 -1.26 6.30 15.58
N ALA A 328 -2.46 6.84 15.80
CA ALA A 328 -3.44 6.25 16.73
C ALA A 328 -3.74 4.79 16.39
N GLN A 329 -4.00 4.51 15.11
CA GLN A 329 -4.28 3.15 14.62
C GLN A 329 -3.06 2.24 14.77
N ALA A 330 -1.87 2.71 14.40
CA ALA A 330 -0.65 1.91 14.48
C ALA A 330 -0.33 1.53 15.94
N LEU A 331 -0.38 2.48 16.86
CA LEU A 331 -0.16 2.25 18.28
C LEU A 331 -1.19 1.28 18.89
N ALA A 332 -2.47 1.45 18.57
CA ALA A 332 -3.51 0.54 19.04
C ALA A 332 -3.26 -0.90 18.56
N VAL A 333 -2.86 -1.08 17.30
CA VAL A 333 -2.51 -2.39 16.74
C VAL A 333 -1.28 -2.99 17.43
N LEU A 334 -0.22 -2.20 17.66
CA LEU A 334 0.98 -2.67 18.35
C LEU A 334 0.65 -3.15 19.77
N ARG A 335 -0.07 -2.34 20.54
CA ARG A 335 -0.47 -2.65 21.92
C ARG A 335 -1.36 -3.90 21.99
N GLU A 336 -2.33 -4.04 21.07
CA GLU A 336 -3.21 -5.21 20.99
C GLU A 336 -2.49 -6.50 20.54
N LEU A 337 -1.39 -6.39 19.83
CA LEU A 337 -0.52 -7.49 19.47
C LEU A 337 0.56 -7.78 20.52
N GLY A 338 0.64 -6.98 21.59
CA GLY A 338 1.64 -7.12 22.66
C GLY A 338 3.04 -6.67 22.23
N LEU A 339 3.13 -5.75 21.26
CA LEU A 339 4.39 -5.16 20.80
C LEU A 339 4.62 -3.79 21.47
N PRO A 340 5.87 -3.45 21.79
CA PRO A 340 6.22 -2.10 22.26
C PRO A 340 5.90 -1.04 21.21
N ASP A 341 5.51 0.15 21.67
CA ASP A 341 5.22 1.30 20.79
C ASP A 341 6.42 1.68 19.91
N ASP A 342 7.64 1.43 20.38
CA ASP A 342 8.91 1.77 19.75
C ASP A 342 9.67 0.55 19.19
N ALA A 343 9.01 -0.60 19.05
CA ALA A 343 9.61 -1.84 18.58
C ALA A 343 10.50 -1.61 17.32
N ASP A 344 11.78 -1.97 17.43
CA ASP A 344 12.77 -1.69 16.39
C ASP A 344 12.56 -2.49 15.09
N HIS A 345 11.92 -3.65 15.19
CA HIS A 345 11.63 -4.52 14.04
C HIS A 345 10.33 -4.14 13.31
N VAL A 346 9.59 -3.13 13.80
CA VAL A 346 8.37 -2.60 13.17
C VAL A 346 8.72 -1.34 12.39
N ASN A 347 8.42 -1.31 11.09
CA ASN A 347 8.66 -0.16 10.19
C ASN A 347 10.06 0.44 10.36
N ARG A 348 11.07 -0.40 10.34
CA ARG A 348 12.46 -0.01 10.61
C ARG A 348 12.98 1.12 9.70
N ASN A 349 12.44 1.20 8.50
CA ASN A 349 12.83 2.20 7.50
C ASN A 349 11.84 3.37 7.38
N GLY A 350 10.95 3.54 8.36
CA GLY A 350 9.84 4.48 8.30
C GLY A 350 8.63 3.88 7.58
N GLY A 351 7.44 4.32 7.97
CA GLY A 351 6.16 3.86 7.44
C GLY A 351 5.40 4.96 6.71
N ALA A 352 4.09 4.78 6.54
CA ALA A 352 3.26 5.61 5.67
C ALA A 352 3.09 7.07 6.13
N ILE A 353 3.26 7.38 7.40
CA ILE A 353 3.28 8.77 7.89
C ILE A 353 4.46 9.54 7.30
N ALA A 354 5.61 8.87 7.11
CA ALA A 354 6.77 9.46 6.46
C ALA A 354 6.71 9.29 4.93
N ILE A 355 6.53 8.07 4.42
CA ILE A 355 6.67 7.73 2.99
C ILE A 355 5.44 8.15 2.18
N GLY A 356 4.25 8.11 2.79
CA GLY A 356 2.97 8.33 2.10
C GLY A 356 2.14 7.05 1.93
N HIS A 357 0.88 7.24 1.52
CA HIS A 357 -0.10 6.15 1.41
C HIS A 357 -0.95 6.22 0.14
N PRO A 358 -0.37 6.02 -1.06
CA PRO A 358 -1.16 5.79 -2.27
C PRO A 358 -1.89 4.45 -2.13
N LEU A 359 -3.23 4.50 -1.94
CA LEU A 359 -4.04 3.39 -1.45
C LEU A 359 -3.75 2.07 -2.16
N GLY A 360 -3.96 2.04 -3.48
CA GLY A 360 -3.82 0.84 -4.30
C GLY A 360 -2.38 0.30 -4.40
N ALA A 361 -1.35 1.14 -4.17
CA ALA A 361 0.05 0.75 -4.25
C ALA A 361 0.65 0.31 -2.90
N SER A 362 0.08 0.77 -1.79
CA SER A 362 0.71 0.67 -0.46
C SER A 362 0.95 -0.76 0.00
N GLY A 363 0.03 -1.67 -0.26
CA GLY A 363 0.19 -3.07 0.15
C GLY A 363 1.39 -3.76 -0.52
N ALA A 364 1.57 -3.53 -1.82
CA ALA A 364 2.73 -4.02 -2.57
C ALA A 364 4.02 -3.36 -2.09
N ARG A 365 4.00 -2.06 -1.73
CA ARG A 365 5.15 -1.37 -1.13
C ARG A 365 5.57 -2.03 0.19
N LEU A 366 4.63 -2.37 1.08
CA LEU A 366 4.97 -3.06 2.34
C LEU A 366 5.68 -4.39 2.06
N VAL A 367 5.18 -5.18 1.11
CA VAL A 367 5.78 -6.45 0.72
C VAL A 367 7.17 -6.24 0.08
N THR A 368 7.31 -5.22 -0.77
CA THR A 368 8.60 -4.85 -1.39
C THR A 368 9.64 -4.49 -0.34
N THR A 369 9.31 -3.57 0.57
CA THR A 369 10.20 -3.13 1.65
C THR A 369 10.59 -4.30 2.57
N ALA A 370 9.60 -5.14 2.96
CA ALA A 370 9.86 -6.33 3.77
C ALA A 370 10.78 -7.33 3.07
N THR A 371 10.62 -7.52 1.75
CA THR A 371 11.48 -8.41 0.95
C THR A 371 12.95 -7.97 1.02
N TYR A 372 13.23 -6.69 0.77
CA TYR A 372 14.60 -6.17 0.85
C TYR A 372 15.14 -6.12 2.28
N GLN A 373 14.29 -5.84 3.26
CA GLN A 373 14.70 -5.83 4.66
C GLN A 373 15.08 -7.22 5.16
N LEU A 374 14.34 -8.26 4.78
CA LEU A 374 14.70 -9.66 5.08
C LEU A 374 16.06 -10.02 4.48
N GLN A 375 16.31 -9.64 3.22
CA GLN A 375 17.60 -9.88 2.56
C GLN A 375 18.74 -9.14 3.27
N LYS A 376 18.55 -7.86 3.61
CA LYS A 376 19.58 -7.03 4.25
C LYS A 376 19.96 -7.53 5.65
N LEU A 377 18.98 -7.95 6.44
CA LEU A 377 19.18 -8.44 7.80
C LEU A 377 19.54 -9.94 7.86
N GLN A 378 19.44 -10.67 6.76
CA GLN A 378 19.49 -12.13 6.75
C GLN A 378 18.45 -12.76 7.71
N ALA A 379 17.35 -12.02 7.94
CA ALA A 379 16.25 -12.41 8.78
C ALA A 379 15.37 -13.45 8.07
N ARG A 380 14.62 -14.26 8.82
CA ARG A 380 13.87 -15.37 8.25
C ARG A 380 12.44 -15.02 7.91
N TYR A 381 11.70 -14.39 8.82
CA TYR A 381 10.27 -14.15 8.66
C TYR A 381 9.89 -12.66 8.73
N ALA A 382 8.98 -12.27 7.84
CA ALA A 382 8.36 -10.96 7.90
C ALA A 382 6.83 -11.06 7.93
N LEU A 383 6.22 -10.09 8.60
CA LEU A 383 4.79 -9.82 8.60
C LEU A 383 4.53 -8.47 7.93
N CYS A 384 3.71 -8.46 6.88
CA CYS A 384 3.16 -7.24 6.31
C CYS A 384 1.68 -7.17 6.67
N THR A 385 1.21 -6.07 7.26
CA THR A 385 -0.20 -5.93 7.63
C THR A 385 -0.70 -4.50 7.50
N MET A 386 -2.00 -4.34 7.23
CA MET A 386 -2.60 -3.02 7.08
C MET A 386 -4.10 -3.03 7.35
N CYS A 387 -4.59 -1.89 7.84
CA CYS A 387 -6.00 -1.59 7.93
C CYS A 387 -6.58 -1.22 6.56
N ILE A 388 -7.88 -1.37 6.43
CA ILE A 388 -8.60 -1.16 5.19
C ILE A 388 -9.91 -0.45 5.53
N GLY A 389 -10.21 0.60 4.80
CA GLY A 389 -11.48 1.32 4.95
C GLY A 389 -12.70 0.41 4.92
N VAL A 390 -13.80 0.88 5.50
CA VAL A 390 -15.04 0.11 5.66
C VAL A 390 -14.87 -1.14 6.56
N GLY A 391 -13.85 -1.16 7.43
CA GLY A 391 -13.72 -2.16 8.50
C GLY A 391 -13.14 -3.50 8.06
N GLN A 392 -11.95 -3.49 7.46
CA GLN A 392 -11.22 -4.72 7.15
C GLN A 392 -9.74 -4.61 7.54
N GLY A 393 -9.05 -5.75 7.53
CA GLY A 393 -7.59 -5.84 7.60
C GLY A 393 -7.06 -6.98 6.74
N ILE A 394 -5.81 -6.86 6.35
CA ILE A 394 -5.08 -7.89 5.60
C ILE A 394 -3.69 -8.06 6.21
N ALA A 395 -3.21 -9.30 6.21
CA ALA A 395 -1.87 -9.65 6.67
C ALA A 395 -1.26 -10.72 5.77
N THR A 396 0.02 -10.54 5.44
CA THR A 396 0.82 -11.48 4.64
C THR A 396 2.09 -11.85 5.39
N ILE A 397 2.41 -13.15 5.46
CA ILE A 397 3.65 -13.66 6.06
C ILE A 397 4.58 -14.09 4.94
N LEU A 398 5.82 -13.60 5.01
CA LEU A 398 6.90 -13.91 4.09
C LEU A 398 8.00 -14.69 4.81
N GLU A 399 8.65 -15.59 4.09
CA GLU A 399 9.85 -16.30 4.53
C GLU A 399 10.98 -16.03 3.53
N ARG A 400 12.16 -15.66 4.02
CA ARG A 400 13.35 -15.51 3.16
C ARG A 400 13.77 -16.86 2.60
N CYS A 401 14.07 -16.89 1.30
CA CYS A 401 14.63 -18.06 0.60
C CYS A 401 16.11 -18.26 0.88
#